data_e0b4b53b7cbf8fcf776dd6f553222cfe
#
_entry.id   e0b4b53b7cbf8fcf776dd6f553222cfe
#
_cell.length_a   1.000
_cell.length_b   1.000
_cell.length_c   1.000
_cell.angle_alpha   90.00
_cell.angle_beta   90.00
_cell.angle_gamma   90.00
#
_symmetry.space_group_name_H-M   'P 1'
#
loop_
_entity.id
_entity.type
_entity.pdbx_description
1 polymer ?
#
loop_
_entity_poly.entity_id
_entity_poly.type
_entity_poly.pdbx_seq_one_letter_code
_entity_poly.pdbx_strand_id
1 'polypeptide(L)'
;NPADGFQVLQVVRETGGWGAMVSDSQILAAMKLLAETEGIFTEPAGGTTLAVTLALVEEGKIPRDESVVVSITGNGYKTTDAISGQLKPVVQLGRSLKEFETFLGGR
;
A
#
# COMPACT_ATOMS: atom_id res chain seq x y z
N ASN A 1 12.53 2.93 16.31
CA ASN A 1 12.57 4.40 16.35
C ASN A 1 12.90 4.94 14.98
N PRO A 2 12.05 5.79 14.37
CA PRO A 2 12.39 6.45 13.12
C PRO A 2 13.61 7.37 13.36
N ALA A 3 14.62 7.28 12.48
CA ALA A 3 15.86 8.04 12.62
C ALA A 3 15.60 9.55 12.64
N ASP A 4 14.67 10.02 11.83
CA ASP A 4 14.37 11.44 11.62
C ASP A 4 13.04 11.89 12.25
N GLY A 5 12.50 11.12 13.18
CA GLY A 5 11.17 11.36 13.77
C GLY A 5 11.03 12.75 14.41
N PHE A 6 12.10 13.27 15.02
CA PHE A 6 12.09 14.60 15.61
C PHE A 6 11.94 15.69 14.55
N GLN A 7 12.70 15.59 13.46
CA GLN A 7 12.65 16.56 12.35
C GLN A 7 11.29 16.53 11.66
N VAL A 8 10.72 15.34 11.44
CA VAL A 8 9.37 15.19 10.87
C VAL A 8 8.32 15.88 11.74
N LEU A 9 8.35 15.66 13.06
CA LEU A 9 7.43 16.32 13.99
C LEU A 9 7.60 17.85 14.01
N GLN A 10 8.83 18.32 13.91
CA GLN A 10 9.11 19.76 13.82
C GLN A 10 8.50 20.35 12.55
N VAL A 11 8.74 19.74 11.39
CA VAL A 11 8.17 20.21 10.11
C VAL A 11 6.64 20.20 10.14
N VAL A 12 6.01 19.13 10.64
CA VAL A 12 4.55 19.06 10.76
C VAL A 12 4.00 20.21 11.61
N ARG A 13 4.66 20.55 12.72
CA ARG A 13 4.25 21.67 13.59
C ARG A 13 4.44 23.03 12.92
N GLU A 14 5.57 23.24 12.27
CA GLU A 14 5.91 24.51 11.62
C GLU A 14 5.01 24.80 10.40
N THR A 15 4.60 23.76 9.68
CA THR A 15 3.76 23.89 8.49
C THR A 15 2.26 23.83 8.79
N GLY A 16 1.85 23.56 10.04
CA GLY A 16 0.46 23.32 10.38
C GLY A 16 -0.09 22.02 9.78
N GLY A 17 0.78 21.08 9.48
CA GLY A 17 0.43 19.78 8.90
C GLY A 17 -0.25 18.84 9.90
N TRP A 18 -0.71 17.71 9.40
CA TRP A 18 -1.42 16.69 10.15
C TRP A 18 -0.73 15.34 10.08
N GLY A 19 -1.02 14.49 11.05
CA GLY A 19 -0.62 13.09 11.07
C GLY A 19 -1.78 12.25 11.60
N ALA A 20 -1.81 10.99 11.19
CA ALA A 20 -2.76 10.00 11.71
C ALA A 20 -2.06 8.66 11.96
N MET A 21 -2.69 7.83 12.76
CA MET A 21 -2.29 6.44 12.97
C MET A 21 -3.25 5.53 12.23
N VAL A 22 -2.69 4.51 11.57
CA VAL A 22 -3.45 3.49 10.84
C VAL A 22 -2.99 2.10 11.28
N SER A 23 -3.89 1.14 11.22
CA SER A 23 -3.61 -0.26 11.52
C SER A 23 -2.92 -0.96 10.34
N ASP A 24 -2.27 -2.10 10.60
CA ASP A 24 -1.67 -2.93 9.55
C ASP A 24 -2.71 -3.37 8.50
N SER A 25 -3.94 -3.66 8.93
CA SER A 25 -5.03 -3.98 8.00
C SER A 25 -5.41 -2.84 7.07
N GLN A 26 -5.39 -1.60 7.56
CA GLN A 26 -5.62 -0.40 6.73
C GLN A 26 -4.45 -0.16 5.77
N ILE A 27 -3.22 -0.40 6.21
CA ILE A 27 -2.03 -0.32 5.36
C ILE A 27 -2.14 -1.30 4.19
N LEU A 28 -2.45 -2.57 4.47
CA LEU A 28 -2.60 -3.61 3.45
C LEU A 28 -3.77 -3.32 2.50
N ALA A 29 -4.90 -2.82 3.02
CA ALA A 29 -6.02 -2.40 2.19
C ALA A 29 -5.65 -1.24 1.25
N ALA A 30 -4.88 -0.26 1.73
CA ALA A 30 -4.39 0.85 0.93
C ALA A 30 -3.39 0.41 -0.15
N MET A 31 -2.47 -0.53 0.16
CA MET A 31 -1.58 -1.14 -0.83
C MET A 31 -2.38 -1.82 -1.96
N LYS A 32 -3.41 -2.58 -1.58
CA LYS A 32 -4.28 -3.26 -2.53
C LYS A 32 -5.06 -2.25 -3.38
N LEU A 33 -5.66 -1.24 -2.76
CA LEU A 33 -6.39 -0.18 -3.45
C LEU A 33 -5.49 0.49 -4.52
N LEU A 34 -4.27 0.88 -4.15
CA LEU A 34 -3.32 1.53 -5.06
C LEU A 34 -2.96 0.63 -6.25
N ALA A 35 -2.80 -0.68 -6.01
CA ALA A 35 -2.51 -1.65 -7.06
C ALA A 35 -3.71 -1.85 -8.00
N GLU A 36 -4.93 -1.88 -7.48
CA GLU A 36 -6.16 -2.10 -8.26
C GLU A 36 -6.59 -0.88 -9.07
N THR A 37 -6.37 0.33 -8.54
CA THR A 37 -6.83 1.57 -9.20
C THR A 37 -5.77 2.21 -10.08
N GLU A 38 -4.51 2.18 -9.66
CA GLU A 38 -3.42 2.90 -10.33
C GLU A 38 -2.35 1.97 -10.92
N GLY A 39 -2.44 0.65 -10.69
CA GLY A 39 -1.44 -0.32 -11.11
C GLY A 39 -0.09 -0.18 -10.38
N ILE A 40 -0.06 0.50 -9.24
CA ILE A 40 1.15 0.75 -8.45
C ILE A 40 1.26 -0.28 -7.33
N PHE A 41 2.28 -1.13 -7.40
CA PHE A 41 2.64 -2.04 -6.33
C PHE A 41 3.65 -1.39 -5.39
N THR A 42 3.18 -0.90 -4.24
CA THR A 42 4.00 -0.22 -3.24
C THR A 42 4.40 -1.12 -2.08
N GLU A 43 5.47 -0.76 -1.38
CA GLU A 43 5.81 -1.32 -0.06
C GLU A 43 4.88 -0.79 1.05
N PRO A 44 4.87 -1.37 2.27
CA PRO A 44 4.00 -0.91 3.37
C PRO A 44 4.12 0.57 3.72
N ALA A 45 5.30 1.20 3.52
CA ALA A 45 5.48 2.63 3.73
C ALA A 45 4.57 3.47 2.81
N GLY A 46 4.46 3.12 1.53
CA GLY A 46 3.52 3.76 0.60
C GLY A 46 2.06 3.45 0.93
N GLY A 47 1.77 2.22 1.39
CA GLY A 47 0.47 1.85 1.92
C GLY A 47 0.08 2.71 3.12
N THR A 48 1.01 2.94 4.04
CA THR A 48 0.80 3.84 5.20
C THR A 48 0.50 5.25 4.74
N THR A 49 1.28 5.79 3.79
CA THR A 49 1.06 7.14 3.26
C THR A 49 -0.34 7.29 2.68
N LEU A 50 -0.80 6.33 1.86
CA LEU A 50 -2.15 6.38 1.29
C LEU A 50 -3.23 6.20 2.36
N ALA A 51 -3.08 5.23 3.27
CA ALA A 51 -4.04 4.99 4.34
C ALA A 51 -4.23 6.22 5.25
N VAL A 52 -3.13 6.89 5.63
CA VAL A 52 -3.16 8.14 6.40
C VAL A 52 -3.84 9.26 5.60
N THR A 53 -3.54 9.40 4.31
CA THR A 53 -4.18 10.40 3.45
C THR A 53 -5.69 10.19 3.41
N LEU A 54 -6.16 8.96 3.22
CA LEU A 54 -7.59 8.64 3.21
C LEU A 54 -8.25 8.95 4.57
N ALA A 55 -7.61 8.58 5.67
CA ALA A 55 -8.11 8.88 7.01
C ALA A 55 -8.25 10.39 7.24
N LEU A 56 -7.26 11.19 6.85
CA LEU A 56 -7.29 12.65 6.99
C LEU A 56 -8.37 13.29 6.09
N VAL A 57 -8.65 12.74 4.92
CA VAL A 57 -9.78 13.16 4.07
C VAL A 57 -11.11 12.84 4.74
N GLU A 58 -11.26 11.63 5.31
CA GLU A 58 -12.47 11.22 6.04
C GLU A 58 -12.72 12.07 7.27
N GLU A 59 -11.67 12.46 8.00
CA GLU A 59 -11.74 13.35 9.14
C GLU A 59 -11.97 14.83 8.77
N GLY A 60 -12.00 15.16 7.48
CA GLY A 60 -12.15 16.53 7.00
C GLY A 60 -10.93 17.43 7.23
N LYS A 61 -9.76 16.84 7.51
CA LYS A 61 -8.48 17.56 7.64
C LYS A 61 -7.90 17.95 6.29
N ILE A 62 -8.17 17.16 5.28
CA ILE A 62 -7.88 17.43 3.88
C ILE A 62 -9.22 17.66 3.18
N PRO A 63 -9.53 18.88 2.68
CA PRO A 63 -10.72 19.14 1.92
C PRO A 63 -10.81 18.28 0.65
N ARG A 64 -12.01 17.82 0.29
CA ARG A 64 -12.21 16.91 -0.85
C ARG A 64 -12.03 17.58 -2.21
N ASP A 65 -12.08 18.89 -2.26
CA ASP A 65 -11.90 19.74 -3.46
C ASP A 65 -10.46 20.24 -3.66
N GLU A 66 -9.55 19.87 -2.75
CA GLU A 66 -8.13 20.18 -2.90
C GLU A 66 -7.37 19.12 -3.69
N SER A 67 -6.34 19.57 -4.42
CA SER A 67 -5.37 18.68 -5.06
C SER A 67 -4.34 18.19 -4.06
N VAL A 68 -4.17 16.88 -3.96
CA VAL A 68 -3.24 16.25 -3.01
C VAL A 68 -2.16 15.49 -3.78
N VAL A 69 -0.91 15.68 -3.39
CA VAL A 69 0.21 14.87 -3.88
C VAL A 69 0.56 13.82 -2.85
N VAL A 70 0.45 12.55 -3.23
CA VAL A 70 0.82 11.40 -2.38
C VAL A 70 2.16 10.85 -2.85
N SER A 71 3.18 10.90 -2.00
CA SER A 71 4.53 10.42 -2.34
C SER A 71 4.67 8.93 -2.06
N ILE A 72 4.71 8.11 -3.11
CA ILE A 72 4.95 6.67 -3.04
C ILE A 72 6.43 6.41 -3.34
N THR A 73 7.22 6.15 -2.31
CA THR A 73 8.67 6.15 -2.38
C THR A 73 9.32 4.77 -2.54
N GLY A 74 8.58 3.71 -2.28
CA GLY A 74 9.12 2.35 -2.32
C GLY A 74 8.28 1.36 -3.10
N ASN A 75 8.98 0.41 -3.72
CA ASN A 75 8.36 -0.67 -4.51
C ASN A 75 8.06 -1.89 -3.64
N GLY A 76 6.89 -2.50 -3.82
CA GLY A 76 6.41 -3.64 -3.05
C GLY A 76 7.24 -4.92 -3.20
N TYR A 77 8.04 -5.05 -4.26
CA TYR A 77 8.93 -6.20 -4.42
C TYR A 77 10.04 -6.28 -3.36
N LYS A 78 10.29 -5.22 -2.59
CA LYS A 78 11.20 -5.25 -1.45
C LYS A 78 10.63 -6.02 -0.24
N THR A 79 9.31 -6.14 -0.15
CA THR A 79 8.59 -6.63 1.03
C THR A 79 7.40 -7.50 0.64
N THR A 80 7.59 -8.44 -0.27
CA THR A 80 6.54 -9.32 -0.78
C THR A 80 5.85 -10.12 0.33
N ASP A 81 6.57 -10.41 1.42
CA ASP A 81 6.03 -11.13 2.58
C ASP A 81 4.85 -10.40 3.23
N ALA A 82 4.80 -9.08 3.14
CA ALA A 82 3.72 -8.28 3.72
C ALA A 82 2.34 -8.61 3.12
N ILE A 83 2.29 -9.04 1.86
CA ILE A 83 1.05 -9.35 1.15
C ILE A 83 0.88 -10.82 0.80
N SER A 84 1.90 -11.66 1.03
CA SER A 84 1.90 -13.07 0.61
C SER A 84 0.69 -13.85 1.12
N GLY A 85 0.23 -13.56 2.34
CA GLY A 85 -0.96 -14.17 2.92
C GLY A 85 -2.30 -13.73 2.30
N GLN A 86 -2.31 -12.67 1.49
CA GLN A 86 -3.51 -12.14 0.82
C GLN A 86 -3.57 -12.52 -0.65
N LEU A 87 -2.48 -13.02 -1.22
CA LEU A 87 -2.44 -13.47 -2.60
C LEU A 87 -3.08 -14.86 -2.71
N LYS A 88 -3.75 -15.09 -3.85
CA LYS A 88 -4.21 -16.45 -4.16
C LYS A 88 -3.00 -17.39 -4.21
N PRO A 89 -3.16 -18.64 -3.75
CA PRO A 89 -2.08 -19.62 -3.82
C PRO A 89 -1.53 -19.71 -5.25
N VAL A 90 -0.22 -19.64 -5.38
CA VAL A 90 0.45 -19.88 -6.66
C VAL A 90 0.41 -21.38 -6.93
N VAL A 91 -0.20 -21.76 -8.05
CA VAL A 91 -0.20 -23.16 -8.48
C VAL A 91 1.17 -23.45 -9.09
N GLN A 92 1.88 -24.41 -8.53
CA GLN A 92 3.11 -24.91 -9.11
C GLN A 92 2.79 -25.95 -10.17
N LEU A 93 3.19 -25.68 -11.41
CA LEU A 93 3.07 -26.60 -12.52
C LEU A 93 4.48 -27.12 -12.88
N GLY A 94 4.56 -28.39 -13.25
CA GLY A 94 5.77 -28.95 -13.81
C GLY A 94 6.07 -28.38 -15.21
N ARG A 95 7.23 -28.77 -15.78
CA ARG A 95 7.69 -28.28 -17.09
C ARG A 95 7.03 -29.04 -18.26
N SER A 96 5.74 -29.30 -18.16
CA SER A 96 4.99 -30.11 -19.14
C SER A 96 3.80 -29.32 -19.69
N LEU A 97 3.69 -29.23 -21.02
CA LEU A 97 2.53 -28.65 -21.69
C LEU A 97 1.23 -29.35 -21.27
N LYS A 98 1.28 -30.67 -21.13
CA LYS A 98 0.15 -31.48 -20.72
C LYS A 98 -0.38 -31.10 -19.31
N GLU A 99 0.51 -30.83 -18.36
CA GLU A 99 0.11 -30.37 -17.02
C GLU A 99 -0.54 -28.99 -17.07
N PHE A 100 0.00 -28.10 -17.90
CA PHE A 100 -0.59 -26.77 -18.10
C PHE A 100 -1.97 -26.85 -18.75
N GLU A 101 -2.15 -27.66 -19.79
CA GLU A 101 -3.45 -27.87 -20.44
C GLU A 101 -4.47 -28.51 -19.48
N THR A 102 -4.04 -29.48 -18.66
CA THR A 102 -4.89 -30.11 -17.64
C THR A 102 -5.32 -29.06 -16.59
N PHE A 103 -4.43 -28.20 -16.17
CA PHE A 103 -4.74 -27.12 -15.24
C PHE A 103 -5.73 -26.12 -15.81
N LEU A 104 -5.61 -25.75 -17.09
CA LEU A 104 -6.55 -24.84 -17.76
C LEU A 104 -7.93 -25.48 -17.99
N GLY A 105 -7.97 -26.76 -18.34
CA GLY A 105 -9.23 -27.49 -18.60
C GLY A 105 -10.05 -27.82 -17.36
N GLY A 106 -9.46 -27.68 -16.18
CA GLY A 106 -10.14 -27.90 -14.88
C GLY A 106 -10.72 -26.64 -14.22
N ARG A 107 -10.79 -25.52 -14.96
CA ARG A 107 -11.36 -24.25 -14.47
C ARG A 107 -12.74 -24.01 -14.98
#